data_92de703a08f1fd2c7ae1476e1ee18f57
#
_entry.id   92de703a08f1fd2c7ae1476e1ee18f57
#
_cell.length_a   1.000
_cell.length_b   1.000
_cell.length_c   1.000
_cell.angle_alpha   90.00
_cell.angle_beta   90.00
_cell.angle_gamma   90.00
#
_symmetry.space_group_name_H-M   'P 1'
#
loop_
_entity.id
_entity.type
_entity.pdbx_description
1 polymer ?
#
loop_
_entity_poly.entity_id
_entity_poly.type
_entity_poly.pdbx_seq_one_letter_code
_entity_poly.pdbx_strand_id
1 'polypeptide(L)'
;MLFEQIKKVSVVIPVYNEEESLPLLLERTLAACKQLTQEYELILVDDGSSDKSAEILIQAAEQPENHIIAILLNRNYGQHSAIMAGFNQVNGDLIITLDADLQNPPEEIPRLVKTAEQGYDVVGTRRANRQDSLFRKTASKIINAMITKATGRSMGDYGCMLRAYRRHIVEAMLQCHERSTFIPILANTFARQTIEIDVAHAEREFGDSKYSFMKLINLMYDLLTCLTTAPLRLLSVVGSVIAVSGFLLAVLLVVLRLIFGAIWAAEGVFTLFAILFMFIGAQFVAMGLLGEYIGRIYNDVRARPRYFIQKVVGNKKTNDNQEESTK
;
A
#
# COMPACT_ATOMS: atom_id res chain seq x y z
N MET A 1 1.74 8.29 -30.00
CA MET A 1 2.68 8.81 -28.98
C MET A 1 3.94 7.97 -29.08
N LEU A 2 5.08 8.59 -29.36
CA LEU A 2 6.37 7.93 -29.25
C LEU A 2 6.60 7.67 -27.75
N PHE A 3 6.73 6.41 -27.37
CA PHE A 3 7.07 6.06 -25.99
C PHE A 3 8.50 6.55 -25.75
N GLU A 4 8.70 7.33 -24.68
CA GLU A 4 10.04 7.76 -24.28
C GLU A 4 10.92 6.55 -24.05
N GLN A 5 12.10 6.58 -24.65
CA GLN A 5 13.10 5.51 -24.52
C GLN A 5 13.57 5.46 -23.06
N ILE A 6 13.62 4.28 -22.47
CA ILE A 6 14.18 4.06 -21.15
C ILE A 6 15.71 4.13 -21.30
N LYS A 7 16.31 5.17 -20.74
CA LYS A 7 17.78 5.37 -20.74
C LYS A 7 18.38 4.96 -19.41
N LYS A 8 17.63 5.19 -18.31
CA LYS A 8 18.10 4.92 -16.95
C LYS A 8 17.01 4.22 -16.14
N VAL A 9 17.42 3.23 -15.34
CA VAL A 9 16.55 2.46 -14.43
C VAL A 9 16.94 2.75 -13.00
N SER A 10 15.95 3.09 -12.14
CA SER A 10 16.13 3.22 -10.70
C SER A 10 15.50 2.02 -10.00
N VAL A 11 16.25 1.28 -9.20
CA VAL A 11 15.73 0.18 -8.39
C VAL A 11 15.61 0.66 -6.95
N VAL A 12 14.41 0.61 -6.37
CA VAL A 12 14.10 1.09 -5.02
C VAL A 12 13.79 -0.11 -4.12
N ILE A 13 14.55 -0.27 -3.04
CA ILE A 13 14.42 -1.38 -2.09
C ILE A 13 14.24 -0.82 -0.68
N PRO A 14 13.06 -0.97 -0.06
CA PRO A 14 12.86 -0.68 1.35
C PRO A 14 13.48 -1.79 2.19
N VAL A 15 14.18 -1.42 3.26
CA VAL A 15 14.91 -2.32 4.17
C VAL A 15 14.47 -2.06 5.60
N TYR A 16 14.16 -3.12 6.36
CA TYR A 16 13.88 -3.04 7.79
C TYR A 16 14.25 -4.32 8.51
N ASN A 17 15.35 -4.29 9.27
CA ASN A 17 15.90 -5.45 10.02
C ASN A 17 16.13 -6.67 9.10
N GLU A 18 16.98 -6.49 8.09
CA GLU A 18 17.29 -7.48 7.06
C GLU A 18 18.81 -7.72 6.94
N GLU A 19 19.57 -7.59 8.07
CA GLU A 19 21.02 -7.71 8.05
C GLU A 19 21.54 -9.04 7.47
N GLU A 20 20.75 -10.13 7.60
CA GLU A 20 21.12 -11.46 7.10
C GLU A 20 20.92 -11.59 5.58
N SER A 21 19.89 -10.98 5.04
CA SER A 21 19.51 -11.09 3.62
C SER A 21 20.24 -10.08 2.73
N LEU A 22 20.64 -8.94 3.30
CA LEU A 22 21.19 -7.80 2.56
C LEU A 22 22.45 -8.11 1.73
N PRO A 23 23.47 -8.86 2.21
CA PRO A 23 24.65 -9.13 1.39
C PRO A 23 24.31 -9.89 0.11
N LEU A 24 23.48 -10.93 0.21
CA LEU A 24 23.04 -11.72 -0.94
C LEU A 24 22.12 -10.92 -1.86
N LEU A 25 21.22 -10.11 -1.29
CA LEU A 25 20.33 -9.23 -2.04
C LEU A 25 21.11 -8.23 -2.89
N LEU A 26 22.12 -7.58 -2.31
CA LEU A 26 22.97 -6.62 -3.01
C LEU A 26 23.74 -7.28 -4.15
N GLU A 27 24.36 -8.44 -3.90
CA GLU A 27 25.08 -9.21 -4.92
C GLU A 27 24.16 -9.55 -6.10
N ARG A 28 22.99 -10.17 -5.84
CA ARG A 28 22.05 -10.60 -6.88
C ARG A 28 21.42 -9.42 -7.62
N THR A 29 21.08 -8.34 -6.91
CA THR A 29 20.49 -7.14 -7.53
C THR A 29 21.49 -6.44 -8.43
N LEU A 30 22.73 -6.27 -8.00
CA LEU A 30 23.79 -5.69 -8.81
C LEU A 30 24.11 -6.56 -10.03
N ALA A 31 24.14 -7.88 -9.86
CA ALA A 31 24.33 -8.82 -10.97
C ALA A 31 23.21 -8.71 -12.03
N ALA A 32 21.97 -8.57 -11.58
CA ALA A 32 20.81 -8.37 -12.47
C ALA A 32 20.86 -7.00 -13.17
N CYS A 33 21.21 -5.93 -12.45
CA CYS A 33 21.33 -4.59 -13.02
C CYS A 33 22.48 -4.48 -14.05
N LYS A 34 23.60 -5.19 -13.85
CA LYS A 34 24.72 -5.25 -14.82
C LYS A 34 24.34 -5.92 -16.15
N GLN A 35 23.23 -6.67 -16.21
CA GLN A 35 22.73 -7.25 -17.46
C GLN A 35 21.90 -6.26 -18.28
N LEU A 36 21.54 -5.10 -17.72
CA LEU A 36 20.81 -4.05 -18.42
C LEU A 36 21.70 -3.35 -19.44
N THR A 37 21.11 -2.94 -20.57
CA THR A 37 21.75 -2.06 -21.53
C THR A 37 21.62 -0.58 -21.16
N GLN A 38 20.71 -0.28 -20.26
CA GLN A 38 20.44 1.05 -19.71
C GLN A 38 21.36 1.34 -18.52
N GLU A 39 21.59 2.63 -18.26
CA GLU A 39 22.18 3.04 -16.99
C GLU A 39 21.28 2.62 -15.82
N TYR A 40 21.86 2.36 -14.67
CA TYR A 40 21.08 2.05 -13.47
C TYR A 40 21.56 2.78 -12.24
N GLU A 41 20.69 2.89 -11.25
CA GLU A 41 20.97 3.30 -9.89
C GLU A 41 20.16 2.43 -8.93
N LEU A 42 20.75 2.11 -7.77
CA LEU A 42 20.12 1.33 -6.72
C LEU A 42 19.88 2.21 -5.51
N ILE A 43 18.63 2.37 -5.10
CA ILE A 43 18.21 3.21 -3.99
C ILE A 43 17.72 2.31 -2.87
N LEU A 44 18.48 2.25 -1.80
CA LEU A 44 18.22 1.45 -0.62
C LEU A 44 17.70 2.35 0.48
N VAL A 45 16.52 2.05 1.01
CA VAL A 45 15.88 2.90 2.03
C VAL A 45 15.76 2.13 3.33
N ASP A 46 16.60 2.48 4.30
CA ASP A 46 16.49 1.96 5.66
C ASP A 46 15.32 2.60 6.39
N ASP A 47 14.32 1.81 6.75
CA ASP A 47 13.13 2.25 7.48
C ASP A 47 13.35 2.23 9.00
N GLY A 48 14.49 2.75 9.45
CA GLY A 48 14.83 2.86 10.86
C GLY A 48 15.11 1.50 11.50
N SER A 49 15.95 0.68 10.89
CA SER A 49 16.37 -0.62 11.40
C SER A 49 17.08 -0.50 12.75
N SER A 50 16.96 -1.54 13.57
CA SER A 50 17.62 -1.66 14.87
C SER A 50 18.81 -2.63 14.88
N ASP A 51 19.02 -3.33 13.78
CA ASP A 51 20.13 -4.24 13.52
C ASP A 51 21.24 -3.53 12.69
N LYS A 52 22.15 -4.30 12.10
CA LYS A 52 23.26 -3.77 11.29
C LYS A 52 22.88 -3.38 9.86
N SER A 53 21.59 -3.45 9.49
CA SER A 53 21.14 -3.12 8.14
C SER A 53 21.61 -1.74 7.68
N ALA A 54 21.44 -0.71 8.52
CA ALA A 54 21.85 0.66 8.19
C ALA A 54 23.37 0.77 7.92
N GLU A 55 24.21 0.08 8.70
CA GLU A 55 25.66 0.07 8.53
C GLU A 55 26.05 -0.58 7.20
N ILE A 56 25.43 -1.71 6.85
CA ILE A 56 25.66 -2.43 5.58
C ILE A 56 25.30 -1.53 4.39
N LEU A 57 24.17 -0.82 4.47
CA LEU A 57 23.74 0.09 3.41
C LEU A 57 24.70 1.27 3.22
N ILE A 58 25.18 1.86 4.31
CA ILE A 58 26.17 2.95 4.26
C ILE A 58 27.45 2.47 3.58
N GLN A 59 28.00 1.33 4.01
CA GLN A 59 29.21 0.75 3.44
C GLN A 59 29.05 0.45 1.93
N ALA A 60 27.90 -0.07 1.53
CA ALA A 60 27.61 -0.34 0.12
C ALA A 60 27.52 0.97 -0.71
N ALA A 61 26.96 2.05 -0.14
CA ALA A 61 26.82 3.33 -0.82
C ALA A 61 28.13 4.14 -0.88
N GLU A 62 29.09 3.85 -0.01
CA GLU A 62 30.44 4.46 -0.05
C GLU A 62 31.30 3.94 -1.20
N GLN A 63 30.88 2.86 -1.88
CA GLN A 63 31.54 2.30 -3.06
C GLN A 63 30.97 2.95 -4.35
N PRO A 64 31.66 3.92 -4.98
CA PRO A 64 31.09 4.72 -6.09
C PRO A 64 30.73 3.90 -7.33
N GLU A 65 31.43 2.80 -7.56
CA GLU A 65 31.26 1.89 -8.70
C GLU A 65 29.94 1.12 -8.68
N ASN A 66 29.25 1.05 -7.53
CA ASN A 66 28.01 0.31 -7.41
C ASN A 66 26.75 1.16 -7.73
N HIS A 67 26.91 2.46 -7.94
CA HIS A 67 25.78 3.38 -8.19
C HIS A 67 24.66 3.26 -7.12
N ILE A 68 25.04 3.06 -5.85
CA ILE A 68 24.14 2.87 -4.72
C ILE A 68 23.90 4.21 -4.01
N ILE A 69 22.64 4.49 -3.67
CA ILE A 69 22.22 5.57 -2.80
C ILE A 69 21.54 4.95 -1.58
N ALA A 70 22.06 5.18 -0.39
CA ALA A 70 21.45 4.77 0.87
C ALA A 70 20.71 5.95 1.51
N ILE A 71 19.44 5.76 1.82
CA ILE A 71 18.56 6.71 2.51
C ILE A 71 18.23 6.13 3.87
N LEU A 72 18.55 6.83 4.94
CA LEU A 72 18.26 6.41 6.31
C LEU A 72 17.13 7.24 6.86
N LEU A 73 16.04 6.59 7.26
CA LEU A 73 14.94 7.22 7.98
C LEU A 73 15.22 7.21 9.48
N ASN A 74 14.72 8.20 10.22
CA ASN A 74 15.02 8.34 11.65
C ASN A 74 14.26 7.32 12.53
N ARG A 75 13.27 6.63 12.01
CA ARG A 75 12.50 5.56 12.65
C ARG A 75 11.70 4.78 11.62
N ASN A 76 11.05 3.69 12.05
CA ASN A 76 10.13 2.95 11.20
C ASN A 76 8.85 3.76 10.88
N TYR A 77 8.57 3.95 9.59
CA TYR A 77 7.38 4.58 9.03
C TYR A 77 6.54 3.63 8.19
N GLY A 78 7.02 2.39 7.99
CA GLY A 78 6.40 1.37 7.15
C GLY A 78 6.87 1.37 5.70
N GLN A 79 6.82 0.19 5.09
CA GLN A 79 7.34 -0.10 3.75
C GLN A 79 6.91 0.92 2.68
N HIS A 80 5.63 1.31 2.64
CA HIS A 80 5.15 2.26 1.64
C HIS A 80 5.76 3.66 1.82
N SER A 81 5.99 4.09 3.07
CA SER A 81 6.65 5.38 3.33
C SER A 81 8.12 5.35 2.92
N ALA A 82 8.81 4.23 3.16
CA ALA A 82 10.20 4.02 2.74
C ALA A 82 10.31 4.03 1.20
N ILE A 83 9.41 3.34 0.49
CA ILE A 83 9.38 3.39 -0.98
C ILE A 83 9.14 4.81 -1.49
N MET A 84 8.21 5.56 -0.88
CA MET A 84 7.96 6.97 -1.27
C MET A 84 9.18 7.86 -0.99
N ALA A 85 9.95 7.59 0.07
CA ALA A 85 11.22 8.27 0.31
C ALA A 85 12.23 7.96 -0.80
N GLY A 86 12.33 6.71 -1.23
CA GLY A 86 13.12 6.32 -2.38
C GLY A 86 12.69 7.01 -3.66
N PHE A 87 11.38 7.07 -3.95
CA PHE A 87 10.82 7.70 -5.14
C PHE A 87 11.18 9.20 -5.25
N ASN A 88 11.37 9.90 -4.14
CA ASN A 88 11.83 11.29 -4.16
C ASN A 88 13.31 11.46 -4.60
N GLN A 89 14.10 10.37 -4.62
CA GLN A 89 15.52 10.41 -4.97
C GLN A 89 15.83 9.75 -6.31
N VAL A 90 14.82 9.16 -6.99
CA VAL A 90 15.02 8.49 -8.28
C VAL A 90 15.35 9.47 -9.40
N ASN A 91 16.25 9.07 -10.30
CA ASN A 91 16.58 9.84 -11.51
C ASN A 91 16.31 9.03 -12.81
N GLY A 92 15.90 7.77 -12.70
CA GLY A 92 15.63 6.90 -13.86
C GLY A 92 14.31 7.21 -14.56
N ASP A 93 14.19 6.79 -15.81
CA ASP A 93 12.97 6.86 -16.61
C ASP A 93 11.98 5.74 -16.27
N LEU A 94 12.52 4.63 -15.75
CA LEU A 94 11.78 3.49 -15.21
C LEU A 94 12.21 3.23 -13.77
N ILE A 95 11.26 3.13 -12.88
CA ILE A 95 11.47 2.88 -11.46
C ILE A 95 10.96 1.49 -11.12
N ILE A 96 11.81 0.65 -10.53
CA ILE A 96 11.48 -0.71 -10.12
C ILE A 96 11.50 -0.78 -8.60
N THR A 97 10.45 -1.30 -8.00
CA THR A 97 10.43 -1.64 -6.56
C THR A 97 10.73 -3.12 -6.37
N LEU A 98 11.44 -3.46 -5.31
CA LEU A 98 11.80 -4.82 -4.94
C LEU A 98 11.81 -4.96 -3.42
N ASP A 99 11.32 -6.08 -2.88
CA ASP A 99 11.39 -6.39 -1.45
C ASP A 99 12.78 -6.91 -1.05
N ALA A 100 13.19 -6.63 0.20
CA ALA A 100 14.51 -7.03 0.70
C ALA A 100 14.59 -8.50 1.14
N ASP A 101 13.48 -9.22 1.21
CA ASP A 101 13.38 -10.59 1.76
C ASP A 101 13.71 -11.72 0.76
N LEU A 102 14.18 -11.37 -0.44
CA LEU A 102 14.55 -12.30 -1.53
C LEU A 102 13.42 -13.23 -2.03
N GLN A 103 12.16 -13.03 -1.58
CA GLN A 103 11.03 -13.81 -2.10
C GLN A 103 10.76 -13.52 -3.57
N ASN A 104 11.05 -12.32 -4.02
CA ASN A 104 10.99 -11.90 -5.41
C ASN A 104 12.41 -11.86 -5.99
N PRO A 105 12.74 -12.68 -7.01
CA PRO A 105 14.10 -12.76 -7.51
C PRO A 105 14.52 -11.47 -8.25
N PRO A 106 15.65 -10.85 -7.88
CA PRO A 106 16.17 -9.68 -8.59
C PRO A 106 16.47 -9.94 -10.08
N GLU A 107 16.67 -11.18 -10.45
CA GLU A 107 16.93 -11.64 -11.82
C GLU A 107 15.77 -11.36 -12.78
N GLU A 108 14.58 -11.06 -12.27
CA GLU A 108 13.43 -10.65 -13.10
C GLU A 108 13.50 -9.16 -13.52
N ILE A 109 14.41 -8.35 -12.98
CA ILE A 109 14.57 -6.94 -13.33
C ILE A 109 14.74 -6.74 -14.85
N PRO A 110 15.63 -7.44 -15.57
CA PRO A 110 15.77 -7.25 -17.01
C PRO A 110 14.48 -7.56 -17.78
N ARG A 111 13.69 -8.54 -17.31
CA ARG A 111 12.42 -8.90 -17.94
C ARG A 111 11.35 -7.82 -17.73
N LEU A 112 11.32 -7.19 -16.54
CA LEU A 112 10.45 -6.03 -16.28
C LEU A 112 10.79 -4.86 -17.19
N VAL A 113 12.08 -4.53 -17.33
CA VAL A 113 12.55 -3.46 -18.22
C VAL A 113 12.11 -3.72 -19.67
N LYS A 114 12.39 -4.92 -20.18
CA LYS A 114 12.00 -5.33 -21.55
C LYS A 114 10.49 -5.26 -21.77
N THR A 115 9.69 -5.57 -20.75
CA THR A 115 8.22 -5.47 -20.82
C THR A 115 7.77 -4.01 -20.81
N ALA A 116 8.39 -3.15 -19.99
CA ALA A 116 8.08 -1.73 -19.93
C ALA A 116 8.42 -1.00 -21.26
N GLU A 117 9.45 -1.45 -21.98
CA GLU A 117 9.82 -0.94 -23.31
C GLU A 117 8.73 -1.12 -24.37
N GLN A 118 7.81 -2.07 -24.16
CA GLN A 118 6.65 -2.28 -25.04
C GLN A 118 5.58 -1.18 -24.90
N GLY A 119 5.80 -0.19 -24.01
CA GLY A 119 4.93 0.98 -23.86
C GLY A 119 3.98 0.90 -22.69
N TYR A 120 4.20 0.01 -21.73
CA TYR A 120 3.41 -0.05 -20.51
C TYR A 120 3.88 1.00 -19.50
N ASP A 121 2.92 1.63 -18.83
CA ASP A 121 3.18 2.61 -17.75
C ASP A 121 3.53 1.91 -16.44
N VAL A 122 2.86 0.77 -16.18
CA VAL A 122 3.08 -0.06 -14.99
C VAL A 122 3.17 -1.52 -15.42
N VAL A 123 4.25 -2.18 -15.01
CA VAL A 123 4.43 -3.62 -15.13
C VAL A 123 4.36 -4.22 -13.74
N GLY A 124 3.27 -4.91 -13.45
CA GLY A 124 3.10 -5.68 -12.21
C GLY A 124 3.66 -7.10 -12.36
N THR A 125 3.90 -7.74 -11.24
CA THR A 125 4.22 -9.17 -11.22
C THR A 125 3.19 -9.96 -10.45
N ARG A 126 2.95 -11.19 -10.90
CA ARG A 126 2.08 -12.15 -10.26
C ARG A 126 2.87 -13.39 -9.90
N ARG A 127 2.76 -13.82 -8.66
CA ARG A 127 3.43 -15.02 -8.17
C ARG A 127 2.82 -16.28 -8.82
N ALA A 128 3.64 -17.00 -9.58
CA ALA A 128 3.27 -18.32 -10.09
C ALA A 128 3.21 -19.32 -8.91
N ASN A 129 2.22 -20.19 -8.87
CA ASN A 129 2.07 -21.24 -7.85
C ASN A 129 1.73 -20.81 -6.41
N ARG A 130 0.88 -19.82 -6.25
CA ARG A 130 0.39 -19.41 -4.93
C ARG A 130 -0.45 -20.51 -4.26
N GLN A 131 0.10 -21.16 -3.24
CA GLN A 131 -0.59 -22.14 -2.39
C GLN A 131 -1.33 -21.46 -1.24
N ASP A 132 -2.42 -20.75 -1.54
CA ASP A 132 -3.23 -20.12 -0.50
C ASP A 132 -4.32 -21.02 0.02
N SER A 133 -4.63 -20.89 1.32
CA SER A 133 -5.82 -21.48 1.91
C SER A 133 -7.10 -20.96 1.24
N LEU A 134 -8.18 -21.74 1.24
CA LEU A 134 -9.49 -21.36 0.65
C LEU A 134 -9.98 -19.99 1.18
N PHE A 135 -9.76 -19.72 2.46
CA PHE A 135 -10.12 -18.45 3.08
C PHE A 135 -9.35 -17.26 2.47
N ARG A 136 -8.03 -17.40 2.30
CA ARG A 136 -7.20 -16.35 1.67
C ARG A 136 -7.58 -16.11 0.21
N LYS A 137 -7.91 -17.18 -0.53
CA LYS A 137 -8.38 -17.07 -1.93
C LYS A 137 -9.70 -16.31 -2.02
N THR A 138 -10.66 -16.57 -1.13
CA THR A 138 -11.95 -15.86 -1.12
C THR A 138 -11.80 -14.42 -0.72
N ALA A 139 -11.03 -14.12 0.34
CA ALA A 139 -10.72 -12.76 0.77
C ALA A 139 -10.02 -11.96 -0.34
N SER A 140 -9.03 -12.54 -0.99
CA SER A 140 -8.32 -11.92 -2.11
C SER A 140 -9.25 -11.63 -3.30
N LYS A 141 -10.18 -12.54 -3.63
CA LYS A 141 -11.17 -12.31 -4.70
C LYS A 141 -12.10 -11.13 -4.39
N ILE A 142 -12.57 -11.01 -3.16
CA ILE A 142 -13.44 -9.91 -2.73
C ILE A 142 -12.67 -8.59 -2.83
N ILE A 143 -11.45 -8.52 -2.28
CA ILE A 143 -10.59 -7.34 -2.34
C ILE A 143 -10.31 -6.95 -3.81
N ASN A 144 -9.90 -7.90 -4.65
CA ASN A 144 -9.62 -7.64 -6.05
C ASN A 144 -10.86 -7.12 -6.80
N ALA A 145 -12.05 -7.69 -6.54
CA ALA A 145 -13.30 -7.22 -7.14
C ALA A 145 -13.63 -5.78 -6.72
N MET A 146 -13.38 -5.44 -5.44
CA MET A 146 -13.61 -4.08 -4.92
C MET A 146 -12.61 -3.10 -5.51
N ILE A 147 -11.33 -3.45 -5.59
CA ILE A 147 -10.28 -2.63 -6.20
C ILE A 147 -10.59 -2.41 -7.69
N THR A 148 -10.96 -3.48 -8.42
CA THR A 148 -11.36 -3.38 -9.83
C THR A 148 -12.53 -2.43 -10.01
N LYS A 149 -13.53 -2.48 -9.11
CA LYS A 149 -14.68 -1.58 -9.16
C LYS A 149 -14.31 -0.12 -8.82
N ALA A 150 -13.34 0.09 -7.94
CA ALA A 150 -12.89 1.42 -7.52
C ALA A 150 -11.94 2.07 -8.55
N THR A 151 -11.03 1.27 -9.15
CA THR A 151 -9.99 1.77 -10.07
C THR A 151 -10.32 1.55 -11.54
N GLY A 152 -11.35 0.76 -11.86
CA GLY A 152 -11.67 0.34 -13.22
C GLY A 152 -10.69 -0.68 -13.81
N ARG A 153 -9.72 -1.19 -13.02
CA ARG A 153 -8.65 -2.09 -13.48
C ARG A 153 -8.50 -3.29 -12.57
N SER A 154 -8.28 -4.45 -13.18
CA SER A 154 -8.04 -5.70 -12.46
C SER A 154 -6.56 -6.04 -12.49
N MET A 155 -5.98 -6.33 -11.33
CA MET A 155 -4.67 -6.97 -11.21
C MET A 155 -4.81 -8.27 -10.41
N GLY A 156 -4.02 -9.28 -10.79
CA GLY A 156 -4.09 -10.61 -10.19
C GLY A 156 -3.43 -10.70 -8.81
N ASP A 157 -2.34 -9.95 -8.59
CA ASP A 157 -1.61 -9.96 -7.31
C ASP A 157 -1.17 -8.56 -6.89
N TYR A 158 -1.96 -7.93 -6.02
CA TYR A 158 -1.58 -6.64 -5.43
C TYR A 158 -0.52 -6.77 -4.33
N GLY A 159 -0.31 -7.97 -3.79
CA GLY A 159 0.65 -8.20 -2.71
C GLY A 159 2.10 -8.35 -3.15
N CYS A 160 2.37 -8.45 -4.46
CA CYS A 160 3.72 -8.50 -4.98
C CYS A 160 4.27 -7.10 -5.20
N MET A 161 5.36 -6.76 -4.53
CA MET A 161 5.97 -5.43 -4.62
C MET A 161 7.05 -5.32 -5.69
N LEU A 162 7.44 -6.42 -6.35
CA LEU A 162 8.30 -6.37 -7.54
C LEU A 162 7.50 -5.80 -8.71
N ARG A 163 7.70 -4.53 -9.01
CA ARG A 163 6.93 -3.78 -10.01
C ARG A 163 7.79 -2.75 -10.69
N ALA A 164 7.47 -2.44 -11.94
CA ALA A 164 8.09 -1.34 -12.65
C ALA A 164 7.07 -0.24 -12.96
N TYR A 165 7.48 1.00 -12.80
CA TYR A 165 6.67 2.20 -13.00
C TYR A 165 7.40 3.17 -13.90
N ARG A 166 6.75 3.75 -14.90
CA ARG A 166 7.30 4.88 -15.65
C ARG A 166 7.43 6.11 -14.76
N ARG A 167 8.42 6.97 -15.06
CA ARG A 167 8.72 8.17 -14.26
C ARG A 167 7.51 9.05 -14.02
N HIS A 168 6.71 9.35 -15.03
CA HIS A 168 5.52 10.21 -14.90
C HIS A 168 4.48 9.63 -13.93
N ILE A 169 4.40 8.29 -13.77
CA ILE A 169 3.52 7.65 -12.78
C ILE A 169 4.05 7.91 -11.37
N VAL A 170 5.36 7.77 -11.18
CA VAL A 170 5.99 8.05 -9.87
C VAL A 170 5.85 9.53 -9.49
N GLU A 171 6.05 10.44 -10.43
CA GLU A 171 5.85 11.88 -10.24
C GLU A 171 4.41 12.22 -9.86
N ALA A 172 3.42 11.60 -10.52
CA ALA A 172 2.02 11.75 -10.17
C ALA A 172 1.71 11.22 -8.75
N MET A 173 2.29 10.06 -8.38
CA MET A 173 2.15 9.51 -7.02
C MET A 173 2.76 10.41 -5.95
N LEU A 174 3.90 11.05 -6.23
CA LEU A 174 4.57 11.97 -5.31
C LEU A 174 3.75 13.26 -5.04
N GLN A 175 2.93 13.69 -6.00
CA GLN A 175 2.03 14.82 -5.84
C GLN A 175 0.82 14.52 -4.94
N CYS A 176 0.51 13.23 -4.69
CA CYS A 176 -0.59 12.86 -3.83
C CYS A 176 -0.23 13.07 -2.35
N HIS A 177 -1.10 13.72 -1.61
CA HIS A 177 -0.92 13.98 -0.18
C HIS A 177 -1.53 12.91 0.72
N GLU A 178 -2.22 11.93 0.16
CA GLU A 178 -2.83 10.81 0.90
C GLU A 178 -1.79 10.02 1.66
N ARG A 179 -2.00 9.82 2.97
CA ARG A 179 -1.07 9.09 3.84
C ARG A 179 -1.28 7.58 3.82
N SER A 180 -2.52 7.18 3.74
CA SER A 180 -2.93 5.77 3.71
C SER A 180 -2.93 5.25 2.29
N THR A 181 -1.77 5.27 1.61
CA THR A 181 -1.70 4.91 0.21
C THR A 181 -1.08 3.52 0.04
N PHE A 182 -1.76 2.66 -0.68
CA PHE A 182 -1.20 1.42 -1.17
C PHE A 182 -0.62 1.66 -2.58
N ILE A 183 0.71 1.72 -2.67
CA ILE A 183 1.44 2.13 -3.89
C ILE A 183 0.94 1.44 -5.17
N PRO A 184 0.72 0.09 -5.22
CA PRO A 184 0.24 -0.57 -6.43
C PRO A 184 -1.10 -0.05 -6.92
N ILE A 185 -1.99 0.35 -6.01
CA ILE A 185 -3.31 0.86 -6.37
C ILE A 185 -3.20 2.31 -6.83
N LEU A 186 -2.42 3.13 -6.11
CA LEU A 186 -2.20 4.52 -6.49
C LEU A 186 -1.59 4.62 -7.89
N ALA A 187 -0.58 3.79 -8.20
CA ALA A 187 0.03 3.73 -9.51
C ALA A 187 -0.98 3.40 -10.61
N ASN A 188 -1.88 2.43 -10.35
CA ASN A 188 -2.91 2.04 -11.31
C ASN A 188 -3.93 3.13 -11.59
N THR A 189 -4.15 4.05 -10.64
CA THR A 189 -5.06 5.20 -10.83
C THR A 189 -4.54 6.13 -11.93
N PHE A 190 -3.23 6.32 -12.01
CA PHE A 190 -2.60 7.20 -12.99
C PHE A 190 -2.18 6.51 -14.29
N ALA A 191 -1.96 5.19 -14.26
CA ALA A 191 -1.48 4.45 -15.40
C ALA A 191 -2.53 4.36 -16.51
N ARG A 192 -2.13 4.54 -17.76
CA ARG A 192 -2.97 4.32 -18.94
C ARG A 192 -2.92 2.85 -19.38
N GLN A 193 -1.73 2.25 -19.39
CA GLN A 193 -1.50 0.88 -19.81
C GLN A 193 -0.76 0.11 -18.72
N THR A 194 -1.36 -0.99 -18.26
CA THR A 194 -0.79 -1.85 -17.23
C THR A 194 -0.76 -3.28 -17.72
N ILE A 195 0.28 -4.02 -17.34
CA ILE A 195 0.40 -5.46 -17.62
C ILE A 195 0.91 -6.18 -16.38
N GLU A 196 0.59 -7.46 -16.26
CA GLU A 196 1.19 -8.35 -15.25
C GLU A 196 1.95 -9.47 -15.94
N ILE A 197 3.12 -9.79 -15.41
CA ILE A 197 3.92 -10.92 -15.81
C ILE A 197 4.03 -11.94 -14.68
N ASP A 198 4.02 -13.23 -15.01
CA ASP A 198 4.22 -14.29 -14.03
C ASP A 198 5.70 -14.38 -13.68
N VAL A 199 6.02 -14.32 -12.38
CA VAL A 199 7.38 -14.44 -11.86
C VAL A 199 7.49 -15.65 -10.94
N ALA A 200 8.67 -16.24 -10.89
CA ALA A 200 8.99 -17.25 -9.89
C ALA A 200 8.87 -16.64 -8.49
N HIS A 201 8.39 -17.42 -7.54
CA HIS A 201 8.34 -17.00 -6.14
C HIS A 201 9.15 -18.01 -5.33
N ALA A 202 10.22 -17.51 -4.70
CA ALA A 202 11.02 -18.31 -3.80
C ALA A 202 10.36 -18.39 -2.41
N GLU A 203 10.54 -19.50 -1.72
CA GLU A 203 10.24 -19.56 -0.29
C GLU A 203 11.20 -18.61 0.44
N ARG A 204 10.72 -18.01 1.53
CA ARG A 204 11.53 -17.10 2.33
C ARG A 204 12.73 -17.85 2.89
N GLU A 205 13.95 -17.45 2.52
CA GLU A 205 15.19 -18.10 2.98
C GLU A 205 15.53 -17.74 4.43
N PHE A 206 15.10 -16.55 4.90
CA PHE A 206 15.41 -16.02 6.23
C PHE A 206 14.15 -15.51 6.94
N GLY A 207 13.97 -15.87 8.22
CA GLY A 207 12.95 -15.33 9.11
C GLY A 207 11.55 -15.98 9.04
N ASP A 208 10.82 -15.90 10.16
CA ASP A 208 9.47 -16.49 10.32
C ASP A 208 8.36 -15.55 9.86
N SER A 209 7.31 -16.11 9.24
CA SER A 209 6.11 -15.37 8.87
C SER A 209 5.29 -14.99 10.10
N LYS A 210 5.35 -13.71 10.52
CA LYS A 210 4.63 -13.17 11.69
C LYS A 210 3.18 -12.74 11.39
N TYR A 211 2.54 -13.25 10.34
CA TYR A 211 1.15 -12.86 10.00
C TYR A 211 0.11 -13.67 10.80
N SER A 212 -0.37 -13.07 11.88
CA SER A 212 -1.54 -13.54 12.62
C SER A 212 -2.83 -13.30 11.81
N PHE A 213 -3.85 -14.16 11.98
CA PHE A 213 -5.20 -14.00 11.40
C PHE A 213 -5.80 -12.61 11.66
N MET A 214 -5.59 -12.05 12.86
CA MET A 214 -6.06 -10.72 13.22
C MET A 214 -5.37 -9.61 12.40
N LYS A 215 -4.08 -9.77 12.08
CA LYS A 215 -3.36 -8.83 11.20
C LYS A 215 -3.92 -8.84 9.78
N LEU A 216 -4.37 -9.99 9.28
CA LEU A 216 -4.99 -10.10 7.96
C LEU A 216 -6.35 -9.39 7.92
N ILE A 217 -7.17 -9.54 8.97
CA ILE A 217 -8.47 -8.84 9.09
C ILE A 217 -8.25 -7.33 9.15
N ASN A 218 -7.30 -6.87 9.97
CA ASN A 218 -6.98 -5.44 10.06
C ASN A 218 -6.49 -4.89 8.72
N LEU A 219 -5.61 -5.62 8.00
CA LEU A 219 -5.16 -5.23 6.67
C LEU A 219 -6.33 -5.15 5.67
N MET A 220 -7.26 -6.13 5.72
CA MET A 220 -8.47 -6.07 4.89
C MET A 220 -9.31 -4.82 5.18
N TYR A 221 -9.53 -4.54 6.47
CA TYR A 221 -10.30 -3.38 6.91
C TYR A 221 -9.64 -2.08 6.48
N ASP A 222 -8.32 -1.98 6.67
CA ASP A 222 -7.52 -0.83 6.23
C ASP A 222 -7.59 -0.61 4.72
N LEU A 223 -7.39 -1.65 3.92
CA LEU A 223 -7.52 -1.56 2.47
C LEU A 223 -8.92 -1.13 2.05
N LEU A 224 -9.95 -1.67 2.69
CA LEU A 224 -11.34 -1.38 2.35
C LEU A 224 -11.72 0.07 2.64
N THR A 225 -11.30 0.59 3.79
CA THR A 225 -11.60 1.97 4.21
C THR A 225 -10.71 3.01 3.52
N CYS A 226 -9.50 2.60 3.09
CA CYS A 226 -8.57 3.44 2.33
C CYS A 226 -9.02 3.64 0.88
N LEU A 227 -9.54 2.57 0.25
CA LEU A 227 -9.78 2.54 -1.19
C LEU A 227 -11.16 3.02 -1.61
N THR A 228 -12.13 2.97 -0.71
CA THR A 228 -13.52 3.22 -1.11
C THR A 228 -14.38 3.73 0.03
N THR A 229 -15.30 4.60 -0.31
CA THR A 229 -16.40 5.02 0.58
C THR A 229 -17.58 4.03 0.56
N ALA A 230 -17.43 2.85 -0.06
CA ALA A 230 -18.50 1.86 -0.15
C ALA A 230 -19.01 1.38 1.22
N PRO A 231 -18.18 1.15 2.25
CA PRO A 231 -18.67 0.83 3.59
C PRO A 231 -19.58 1.92 4.17
N LEU A 232 -19.23 3.19 3.95
CA LEU A 232 -20.01 4.33 4.40
C LEU A 232 -21.36 4.43 3.65
N ARG A 233 -21.35 4.19 2.33
CA ARG A 233 -22.57 4.15 1.52
C ARG A 233 -23.48 2.99 1.93
N LEU A 234 -22.91 1.79 2.14
CA LEU A 234 -23.67 0.63 2.61
C LEU A 234 -24.31 0.92 3.98
N LEU A 235 -23.57 1.51 4.90
CA LEU A 235 -24.07 1.94 6.19
C LEU A 235 -25.22 2.95 6.06
N SER A 236 -25.10 3.93 5.17
CA SER A 236 -26.12 4.91 4.90
C SER A 236 -27.41 4.26 4.35
N VAL A 237 -27.30 3.32 3.41
CA VAL A 237 -28.44 2.59 2.84
C VAL A 237 -29.10 1.73 3.91
N VAL A 238 -28.34 0.92 4.64
CA VAL A 238 -28.85 0.07 5.73
C VAL A 238 -29.50 0.93 6.82
N GLY A 239 -28.85 2.01 7.24
CA GLY A 239 -29.39 2.95 8.21
C GLY A 239 -30.70 3.59 7.75
N SER A 240 -30.80 3.95 6.46
CA SER A 240 -32.05 4.49 5.90
C SER A 240 -33.19 3.46 5.91
N VAL A 241 -32.90 2.22 5.52
CA VAL A 241 -33.89 1.11 5.57
C VAL A 241 -34.38 0.89 7.01
N ILE A 242 -33.43 0.83 7.97
CA ILE A 242 -33.77 0.68 9.38
C ILE A 242 -34.64 1.86 9.89
N ALA A 243 -34.25 3.09 9.54
CA ALA A 243 -34.99 4.28 9.95
C ALA A 243 -36.44 4.30 9.40
N VAL A 244 -36.61 3.98 8.11
CA VAL A 244 -37.95 3.88 7.49
C VAL A 244 -38.76 2.76 8.14
N SER A 245 -38.16 1.58 8.36
CA SER A 245 -38.84 0.45 8.99
C SER A 245 -39.25 0.78 10.45
N GLY A 246 -38.36 1.42 11.19
CA GLY A 246 -38.62 1.88 12.56
C GLY A 246 -39.72 2.94 12.62
N PHE A 247 -39.74 3.88 11.66
CA PHE A 247 -40.81 4.87 11.57
C PHE A 247 -42.17 4.24 11.28
N LEU A 248 -42.22 3.32 10.31
CA LEU A 248 -43.47 2.60 9.97
C LEU A 248 -43.96 1.76 11.17
N LEU A 249 -43.05 1.10 11.88
CA LEU A 249 -43.39 0.36 13.10
C LEU A 249 -43.92 1.30 14.20
N ALA A 250 -43.31 2.45 14.41
CA ALA A 250 -43.77 3.43 15.38
C ALA A 250 -45.20 3.94 15.05
N VAL A 251 -45.47 4.28 13.78
CA VAL A 251 -46.79 4.68 13.33
C VAL A 251 -47.79 3.56 13.57
N LEU A 252 -47.49 2.31 13.20
CA LEU A 252 -48.34 1.15 13.43
C LEU A 252 -48.68 0.98 14.93
N LEU A 253 -47.69 1.05 15.80
CA LEU A 253 -47.89 0.90 17.25
C LEU A 253 -48.74 2.02 17.83
N VAL A 254 -48.59 3.27 17.36
CA VAL A 254 -49.46 4.39 17.77
C VAL A 254 -50.89 4.15 17.33
N VAL A 255 -51.14 3.71 16.09
CA VAL A 255 -52.47 3.41 15.57
C VAL A 255 -53.13 2.27 16.37
N LEU A 256 -52.39 1.18 16.62
CA LEU A 256 -52.87 0.05 17.42
C LEU A 256 -53.23 0.48 18.86
N ARG A 257 -52.40 1.35 19.48
CA ARG A 257 -52.68 1.91 20.80
C ARG A 257 -53.95 2.76 20.87
N LEU A 258 -54.21 3.52 19.79
CA LEU A 258 -55.47 4.32 19.69
C LEU A 258 -56.70 3.44 19.53
N ILE A 259 -56.57 2.29 18.83
CA ILE A 259 -57.69 1.36 18.57
C ILE A 259 -57.98 0.47 19.78
N PHE A 260 -56.93 -0.12 20.38
CA PHE A 260 -57.06 -1.17 21.43
C PHE A 260 -56.86 -0.64 22.85
N GLY A 261 -56.52 0.64 23.03
CA GLY A 261 -56.34 1.27 24.34
C GLY A 261 -54.98 0.99 24.99
N ALA A 262 -54.78 1.56 26.20
CA ALA A 262 -53.48 1.56 26.87
C ALA A 262 -53.05 0.20 27.45
N ILE A 263 -54.00 -0.68 27.78
CA ILE A 263 -53.73 -1.98 28.43
C ILE A 263 -52.99 -2.95 27.48
N TRP A 264 -53.27 -2.91 26.18
CA TRP A 264 -52.60 -3.72 25.17
C TRP A 264 -51.07 -3.51 25.09
N ALA A 265 -50.59 -2.32 25.47
CA ALA A 265 -49.17 -1.97 25.35
C ALA A 265 -48.35 -2.38 26.59
N ALA A 266 -48.97 -2.77 27.72
CA ALA A 266 -48.26 -2.99 28.97
C ALA A 266 -47.35 -4.23 28.97
N GLU A 267 -47.69 -5.27 28.22
CA GLU A 267 -46.91 -6.53 28.13
C GLU A 267 -45.72 -6.44 27.16
N GLY A 268 -45.62 -5.40 26.34
CA GLY A 268 -44.57 -5.24 25.30
C GLY A 268 -43.31 -4.48 25.76
N VAL A 269 -43.18 -4.06 26.99
CA VAL A 269 -42.10 -3.18 27.46
C VAL A 269 -40.70 -3.80 27.26
N PHE A 270 -40.54 -5.09 27.60
CA PHE A 270 -39.25 -5.76 27.43
C PHE A 270 -38.86 -5.92 25.95
N THR A 271 -39.82 -6.19 25.10
CA THR A 271 -39.62 -6.25 23.64
C THR A 271 -39.19 -4.90 23.06
N LEU A 272 -39.81 -3.81 23.57
CA LEU A 272 -39.45 -2.45 23.21
C LEU A 272 -38.00 -2.13 23.60
N PHE A 273 -37.57 -2.49 24.82
CA PHE A 273 -36.17 -2.30 25.24
C PHE A 273 -35.19 -3.12 24.39
N ALA A 274 -35.52 -4.37 24.05
CA ALA A 274 -34.68 -5.20 23.20
C ALA A 274 -34.47 -4.56 21.82
N ILE A 275 -35.55 -4.06 21.20
CA ILE A 275 -35.49 -3.34 19.91
C ILE A 275 -34.70 -2.05 20.07
N LEU A 276 -34.90 -1.28 21.12
CA LEU A 276 -34.15 -0.04 21.39
C LEU A 276 -32.65 -0.29 21.51
N PHE A 277 -32.23 -1.32 22.27
CA PHE A 277 -30.83 -1.66 22.42
C PHE A 277 -30.21 -2.13 21.09
N MET A 278 -30.95 -2.84 20.25
CA MET A 278 -30.50 -3.20 18.91
C MET A 278 -30.23 -1.96 18.05
N PHE A 279 -31.11 -0.97 18.06
CA PHE A 279 -30.91 0.30 17.34
C PHE A 279 -29.74 1.11 17.89
N ILE A 280 -29.61 1.21 19.20
CA ILE A 280 -28.47 1.88 19.85
C ILE A 280 -27.17 1.18 19.45
N GLY A 281 -27.12 -0.15 19.49
CA GLY A 281 -25.96 -0.92 19.08
C GLY A 281 -25.58 -0.66 17.60
N ALA A 282 -26.54 -0.68 16.70
CA ALA A 282 -26.34 -0.35 15.28
C ALA A 282 -25.81 1.09 15.11
N GLN A 283 -26.31 2.05 15.89
CA GLN A 283 -25.83 3.44 15.88
C GLN A 283 -24.38 3.56 16.34
N PHE A 284 -23.95 2.82 17.37
CA PHE A 284 -22.53 2.82 17.79
C PHE A 284 -21.61 2.25 16.73
N VAL A 285 -22.01 1.20 16.01
CA VAL A 285 -21.24 0.67 14.89
C VAL A 285 -21.11 1.72 13.78
N ALA A 286 -22.19 2.43 13.47
CA ALA A 286 -22.19 3.52 12.51
C ALA A 286 -21.24 4.66 12.90
N MET A 287 -21.29 5.07 14.17
CA MET A 287 -20.40 6.11 14.70
C MET A 287 -18.94 5.67 14.70
N GLY A 288 -18.65 4.41 15.00
CA GLY A 288 -17.29 3.85 14.93
C GLY A 288 -16.72 3.92 13.51
N LEU A 289 -17.50 3.52 12.50
CA LEU A 289 -17.08 3.60 11.10
C LEU A 289 -16.89 5.07 10.67
N LEU A 290 -17.80 5.97 11.04
CA LEU A 290 -17.66 7.40 10.76
C LEU A 290 -16.40 7.97 11.42
N GLY A 291 -16.11 7.58 12.66
CA GLY A 291 -14.89 7.96 13.39
C GLY A 291 -13.62 7.54 12.66
N GLU A 292 -13.59 6.36 12.06
CA GLU A 292 -12.46 5.88 11.25
C GLU A 292 -12.21 6.80 10.04
N TYR A 293 -13.26 7.15 9.29
CA TYR A 293 -13.12 8.06 8.14
C TYR A 293 -12.69 9.47 8.56
N ILE A 294 -13.26 9.98 9.66
CA ILE A 294 -12.85 11.29 10.22
C ILE A 294 -11.39 11.25 10.65
N GLY A 295 -10.95 10.17 11.30
CA GLY A 295 -9.55 9.98 11.69
C GLY A 295 -8.59 9.99 10.50
N ARG A 296 -8.96 9.36 9.38
CA ARG A 296 -8.18 9.39 8.13
C ARG A 296 -8.13 10.80 7.54
N ILE A 297 -9.29 11.46 7.40
CA ILE A 297 -9.36 12.85 6.93
C ILE A 297 -8.52 13.79 7.81
N TYR A 298 -8.60 13.64 9.15
CA TYR A 298 -7.80 14.41 10.08
C TYR A 298 -6.30 14.23 9.86
N ASN A 299 -5.85 12.98 9.63
CA ASN A 299 -4.44 12.68 9.35
C ASN A 299 -3.98 13.27 8.02
N ASP A 300 -4.83 13.26 6.99
CA ASP A 300 -4.52 13.80 5.67
C ASP A 300 -4.49 15.34 5.70
N VAL A 301 -5.47 15.98 6.33
CA VAL A 301 -5.57 17.44 6.46
C VAL A 301 -4.41 18.02 7.30
N ARG A 302 -3.94 17.27 8.28
CA ARG A 302 -2.81 17.69 9.13
C ARG A 302 -1.50 17.82 8.38
N ALA A 303 -1.39 17.25 7.18
CA ALA A 303 -0.28 17.35 6.22
C ALA A 303 1.13 17.18 6.83
N ARG A 304 1.28 16.37 7.89
CA ARG A 304 2.59 16.05 8.46
C ARG A 304 3.43 15.28 7.43
N PRO A 305 4.75 15.43 7.37
CA PRO A 305 5.59 14.60 6.50
C PRO A 305 5.33 13.11 6.71
N ARG A 306 5.29 12.34 5.61
CA ARG A 306 5.08 10.88 5.67
C ARG A 306 6.24 10.16 6.34
N TYR A 307 7.45 10.70 6.18
CA TYR A 307 8.71 10.20 6.70
C TYR A 307 9.66 11.37 6.95
N PHE A 308 10.72 11.12 7.68
CA PHE A 308 11.82 12.06 7.88
C PHE A 308 13.14 11.37 7.53
N ILE A 309 13.84 11.91 6.53
CA ILE A 309 15.14 11.42 6.12
C ILE A 309 16.19 12.00 7.10
N GLN A 310 16.90 11.09 7.77
CA GLN A 310 17.98 11.44 8.68
C GLN A 310 19.28 11.68 7.93
N LYS A 311 19.59 10.82 6.94
CA LYS A 311 20.85 10.87 6.19
C LYS A 311 20.66 10.27 4.80
N VAL A 312 21.39 10.81 3.81
CA VAL A 312 21.54 10.25 2.47
C VAL A 312 23.03 10.08 2.22
N VAL A 313 23.43 8.90 1.74
CA VAL A 313 24.83 8.53 1.43
C VAL A 313 24.90 8.08 -0.03
N GLY A 314 25.98 8.39 -0.74
CA GLY A 314 26.20 7.97 -2.13
C GLY A 314 25.64 8.92 -3.19
N ASN A 315 24.94 10.01 -2.82
CA ASN A 315 24.37 10.97 -3.77
C ASN A 315 25.38 12.10 -4.09
N LYS A 316 25.83 12.18 -5.36
CA LYS A 316 26.75 13.26 -5.80
C LYS A 316 26.13 14.67 -5.77
N LYS A 317 24.80 14.81 -5.74
CA LYS A 317 24.12 16.13 -5.77
C LYS A 317 24.10 16.87 -4.42
N THR A 318 24.41 16.20 -3.30
CA THR A 318 24.29 16.82 -1.97
C THR A 318 25.55 17.55 -1.53
N ASN A 319 26.70 17.35 -2.18
CA ASN A 319 27.94 18.04 -1.78
C ASN A 319 28.03 19.50 -2.27
N ASP A 320 27.38 19.86 -3.36
CA ASP A 320 27.46 21.23 -3.89
C ASP A 320 26.61 22.24 -3.10
N ASN A 321 25.52 21.81 -2.44
CA ASN A 321 24.65 22.71 -1.66
C ASN A 321 25.08 22.92 -0.20
N GLN A 322 26.00 22.11 0.33
CA GLN A 322 26.53 22.31 1.69
C GLN A 322 27.76 23.22 1.72
N GLU A 323 28.45 23.41 0.60
CA GLU A 323 29.58 24.35 0.51
C GLU A 323 29.11 25.80 0.26
N GLU A 324 27.91 26.03 -0.32
CA GLU A 324 27.36 27.35 -0.49
C GLU A 324 26.64 27.95 0.74
N SER A 325 26.26 27.12 1.72
CA SER A 325 25.60 27.61 2.95
C SER A 325 26.57 27.94 4.09
N THR A 326 27.90 27.81 3.86
CA THR A 326 28.96 28.12 4.85
C THR A 326 29.89 29.24 4.39
N LYS A 327 29.46 30.00 3.38
CA LYS A 327 30.13 31.26 3.01
C LYS A 327 29.15 32.45 3.21
#